data_ae5f6b275e85cc79a116ea230e128b6a
#
_entry.id   ae5f6b275e85cc79a116ea230e128b6a
#
_cell.length_a   1.000
_cell.length_b   1.000
_cell.length_c   1.000
_cell.angle_alpha   90.00
_cell.angle_beta   90.00
_cell.angle_gamma   90.00
#
_symmetry.space_group_name_H-M   'P 1'
#
loop_
_entity.id
_entity.type
_entity.pdbx_description
1 polymer ?
#
loop_
_entity_poly.entity_id
_entity_poly.type
_entity_poly.pdbx_seq_one_letter_code
_entity_poly.pdbx_strand_id
1 'polypeptide(L)'
;MSTMMNIRRVVAPVACAAAMLVAGCKSDPPAAPPAMQAMPVQVAPVSLSPVPTTDTYVATIKSRRSATMQPQVDGNLVKIFVKSGDLVKAGEVLMRIDPLKQIATVQSQQGTQAQKKAVYDYNRIELDRQKQLFEAGVVSRDAYDQAIQAYENSKGDFESNSALTDTQKQQLAYYDIRAPFNGIVGDIPVHLGDYVSTTTLLTTVDENADLEAYIYIPTERAGVVRQGLPVEILDTAGNILVKSKISFLSPQVDNGLQSILAKAEIPRTAQMLRNQQLVKARVTWSTAPAPTVPVLAVSLIGGQTFVYLAAPKGDGYTAHQVAVKLGDTVGNTYPVLGGLKPGDKVIVSGLQFLQEGAPVKPLG
;
A
#
# COMPACT_ATOMS: atom_id res chain seq x y z
N MET A 1 52.94 -7.07 -58.36
CA MET A 1 54.03 -6.14 -58.68
C MET A 1 54.78 -6.01 -57.39
N SER A 2 55.85 -6.87 -57.18
CA SER A 2 57.24 -6.63 -57.53
C SER A 2 57.80 -5.54 -56.63
N THR A 3 58.76 -5.71 -55.74
CA THR A 3 60.15 -6.17 -55.94
C THR A 3 60.79 -6.27 -54.55
N MET A 4 61.24 -7.34 -54.03
CA MET A 4 62.59 -7.96 -53.98
C MET A 4 63.76 -6.98 -53.98
N MET A 5 64.61 -7.08 -52.95
CA MET A 5 66.09 -7.24 -53.11
C MET A 5 66.77 -7.11 -51.76
N ASN A 6 67.29 -8.12 -51.13
CA ASN A 6 68.56 -8.87 -51.27
C ASN A 6 69.84 -8.03 -51.08
N ILE A 7 70.72 -8.49 -50.24
CA ILE A 7 72.19 -8.75 -50.42
C ILE A 7 72.99 -8.39 -49.13
N ARG A 8 73.50 -9.42 -48.50
CA ARG A 8 74.84 -10.06 -48.41
C ARG A 8 75.81 -9.51 -47.37
N ARG A 9 76.10 -10.43 -46.47
CA ARG A 9 77.43 -10.93 -46.07
C ARG A 9 78.64 -9.99 -46.04
N VAL A 10 79.35 -9.99 -44.90
CA VAL A 10 80.80 -10.24 -44.89
C VAL A 10 81.22 -10.90 -43.56
N VAL A 11 82.04 -11.91 -43.67
CA VAL A 11 82.66 -12.80 -42.70
C VAL A 11 84.09 -12.33 -42.43
N ALA A 12 84.58 -12.48 -41.20
CA ALA A 12 85.83 -13.18 -40.92
C ALA A 12 86.59 -12.55 -39.69
N PRO A 13 87.47 -13.32 -39.15
CA PRO A 13 87.67 -13.53 -37.73
C PRO A 13 88.99 -13.07 -37.23
N VAL A 14 89.20 -12.95 -35.93
CA VAL A 14 90.58 -13.08 -35.31
C VAL A 14 90.45 -13.61 -33.90
N ALA A 15 91.21 -14.68 -33.71
CA ALA A 15 91.39 -15.46 -32.47
C ALA A 15 92.46 -14.82 -31.58
N CYS A 16 92.57 -15.43 -30.36
CA CYS A 16 93.64 -15.42 -29.34
C CYS A 16 93.49 -14.40 -28.21
N ALA A 17 93.39 -14.74 -26.98
CA ALA A 17 94.32 -15.44 -26.12
C ALA A 17 93.72 -15.65 -24.72
N ALA A 18 94.08 -16.76 -24.21
CA ALA A 18 93.76 -17.25 -22.83
C ALA A 18 94.46 -16.43 -21.75
N ALA A 19 93.79 -16.20 -20.63
CA ALA A 19 94.41 -16.11 -19.34
C ALA A 19 93.40 -16.43 -18.24
N MET A 20 93.59 -17.50 -17.50
CA MET A 20 92.94 -17.98 -16.31
C MET A 20 93.09 -16.95 -15.18
N LEU A 21 91.95 -16.59 -14.55
CA LEU A 21 91.90 -16.19 -13.15
C LEU A 21 90.65 -16.83 -12.54
N VAL A 22 90.84 -17.93 -11.83
CA VAL A 22 89.90 -18.57 -10.91
C VAL A 22 89.83 -17.69 -9.66
N ALA A 23 88.77 -16.85 -9.58
CA ALA A 23 88.39 -16.22 -8.34
C ALA A 23 87.07 -16.85 -7.92
N GLY A 24 87.09 -17.67 -6.92
CA GLY A 24 85.93 -18.32 -6.31
C GLY A 24 84.97 -17.29 -5.72
N CYS A 25 83.88 -17.06 -6.38
CA CYS A 25 82.71 -16.43 -5.75
C CYS A 25 82.03 -17.48 -4.87
N LYS A 26 82.15 -17.36 -3.54
CA LYS A 26 81.20 -17.90 -2.61
C LYS A 26 79.84 -17.42 -2.97
N SER A 27 78.96 -18.18 -3.57
CA SER A 27 77.55 -17.91 -3.66
C SER A 27 76.93 -17.95 -2.27
N ASP A 28 76.64 -16.79 -1.69
CA ASP A 28 75.74 -16.69 -0.56
C ASP A 28 74.39 -17.37 -0.93
N PRO A 29 73.84 -18.18 -0.02
CA PRO A 29 72.52 -18.75 -0.27
C PRO A 29 71.51 -17.63 -0.52
N PRO A 30 70.54 -17.80 -1.46
CA PRO A 30 69.60 -16.78 -1.77
C PRO A 30 68.94 -16.33 -0.46
N ALA A 31 68.99 -15.01 -0.20
CA ALA A 31 68.32 -14.41 0.94
C ALA A 31 66.86 -14.86 0.95
N ALA A 32 66.43 -15.48 2.07
CA ALA A 32 65.02 -15.83 2.25
C ALA A 32 64.15 -14.60 1.93
N PRO A 33 63.06 -14.81 1.18
CA PRO A 33 62.19 -13.66 0.86
C PRO A 33 61.80 -12.97 2.17
N PRO A 34 61.78 -11.62 2.20
CA PRO A 34 61.49 -10.85 3.40
C PRO A 34 60.18 -11.38 3.99
N ALA A 35 60.22 -11.82 5.25
CA ALA A 35 59.00 -12.27 5.94
C ALA A 35 57.97 -11.16 5.84
N MET A 36 56.87 -11.39 5.12
CA MET A 36 55.78 -10.43 5.04
C MET A 36 55.36 -10.09 6.48
N GLN A 37 55.49 -8.83 6.84
CA GLN A 37 55.04 -8.38 8.16
C GLN A 37 53.54 -8.59 8.26
N ALA A 38 53.11 -9.21 9.37
CA ALA A 38 51.69 -9.46 9.59
C ALA A 38 50.92 -8.14 9.67
N MET A 39 49.95 -7.97 8.76
CA MET A 39 49.16 -6.77 8.68
C MET A 39 48.16 -6.70 9.84
N PRO A 40 48.10 -5.58 10.60
CA PRO A 40 47.11 -5.43 11.65
C PRO A 40 45.69 -5.28 11.03
N VAL A 41 44.77 -6.13 11.43
CA VAL A 41 43.39 -6.14 10.89
C VAL A 41 42.37 -6.22 12.02
N GLN A 42 41.26 -5.51 11.86
CA GLN A 42 40.13 -5.67 12.75
C GLN A 42 39.34 -6.90 12.33
N VAL A 43 38.87 -7.68 13.32
CA VAL A 43 38.03 -8.85 13.07
C VAL A 43 36.71 -8.73 13.80
N ALA A 44 35.65 -9.27 13.21
CA ALA A 44 34.34 -9.42 13.82
C ALA A 44 33.93 -10.90 13.81
N PRO A 45 33.34 -11.42 14.87
CA PRO A 45 32.82 -12.79 14.84
C PRO A 45 31.54 -12.85 14.01
N VAL A 46 31.34 -13.94 13.28
CA VAL A 46 30.04 -14.28 12.67
C VAL A 46 29.08 -14.58 13.83
N SER A 47 28.15 -13.65 14.07
CA SER A 47 27.19 -13.73 15.16
C SER A 47 25.81 -14.17 14.66
N LEU A 48 25.05 -14.83 15.54
CA LEU A 48 23.64 -15.11 15.29
C LEU A 48 22.83 -13.84 15.58
N SER A 49 22.18 -13.32 14.57
CA SER A 49 21.28 -12.16 14.69
C SER A 49 19.87 -12.51 14.19
N PRO A 50 18.83 -11.87 14.72
CA PRO A 50 17.47 -12.09 14.23
C PRO A 50 17.35 -11.57 12.79
N VAL A 51 17.16 -12.49 11.84
CA VAL A 51 16.99 -12.19 10.42
C VAL A 51 15.52 -12.39 10.04
N PRO A 52 14.82 -11.35 9.56
CA PRO A 52 13.46 -11.48 9.08
C PRO A 52 13.44 -12.12 7.69
N THR A 53 12.51 -13.06 7.49
CA THR A 53 12.15 -13.57 6.16
C THR A 53 11.00 -12.69 5.64
N THR A 54 11.23 -11.98 4.55
CA THR A 54 10.26 -11.01 4.02
C THR A 54 10.01 -11.22 2.54
N ASP A 55 8.79 -10.90 2.10
CA ASP A 55 8.47 -10.72 0.68
C ASP A 55 7.84 -9.33 0.48
N THR A 56 8.04 -8.78 -0.70
CA THR A 56 7.51 -7.45 -1.06
C THR A 56 6.46 -7.60 -2.15
N TYR A 57 5.27 -7.04 -1.92
CA TYR A 57 4.12 -7.06 -2.82
C TYR A 57 3.74 -5.65 -3.23
N VAL A 58 3.08 -5.52 -4.38
CA VAL A 58 2.39 -4.28 -4.73
C VAL A 58 1.11 -4.20 -3.91
N ALA A 59 0.86 -3.04 -3.33
CA ALA A 59 -0.33 -2.75 -2.55
C ALA A 59 -0.98 -1.46 -3.01
N THR A 60 -2.29 -1.36 -2.82
CA THR A 60 -3.06 -0.15 -3.08
C THR A 60 -3.58 0.41 -1.78
N ILE A 61 -3.33 1.68 -1.53
CA ILE A 61 -3.95 2.38 -0.41
C ILE A 61 -5.41 2.66 -0.75
N LYS A 62 -6.33 2.28 0.13
CA LYS A 62 -7.75 2.58 -0.03
C LYS A 62 -8.30 3.23 1.22
N SER A 63 -9.18 4.22 1.02
CA SER A 63 -9.99 4.76 2.10
C SER A 63 -11.05 3.75 2.52
N ARG A 64 -11.31 3.62 3.81
CA ARG A 64 -12.42 2.81 4.35
C ARG A 64 -13.77 3.39 3.96
N ARG A 65 -13.84 4.71 3.78
CA ARG A 65 -15.03 5.42 3.33
C ARG A 65 -14.70 6.24 2.11
N SER A 66 -15.14 5.75 0.97
CA SER A 66 -15.05 6.40 -0.33
C SER A 66 -16.40 6.24 -1.02
N ALA A 67 -17.00 7.32 -1.45
CA ALA A 67 -18.26 7.33 -2.16
C ALA A 67 -18.11 7.98 -3.53
N THR A 68 -18.53 7.26 -4.55
CA THR A 68 -18.71 7.81 -5.88
C THR A 68 -20.10 8.47 -5.95
N MET A 69 -20.13 9.78 -6.19
CA MET A 69 -21.36 10.56 -6.21
C MET A 69 -21.96 10.53 -7.61
N GLN A 70 -23.16 9.96 -7.71
CA GLN A 70 -23.97 9.92 -8.91
C GLN A 70 -25.36 10.48 -8.60
N PRO A 71 -26.07 11.12 -9.56
CA PRO A 71 -27.42 11.59 -9.32
C PRO A 71 -28.41 10.44 -9.16
N GLN A 72 -29.48 10.64 -8.41
CA GLN A 72 -30.59 9.70 -8.33
C GLN A 72 -31.73 10.06 -9.30
N VAL A 73 -31.65 11.24 -9.93
CA VAL A 73 -32.60 11.76 -10.91
C VAL A 73 -31.83 12.40 -12.05
N ASP A 74 -32.42 12.37 -13.23
CA ASP A 74 -31.86 13.00 -14.42
C ASP A 74 -32.26 14.48 -14.50
N GLY A 75 -31.42 15.33 -15.08
CA GLY A 75 -31.72 16.73 -15.31
C GLY A 75 -30.47 17.58 -15.53
N ASN A 76 -30.68 18.89 -15.66
CA ASN A 76 -29.61 19.86 -15.86
C ASN A 76 -29.03 20.31 -14.52
N LEU A 77 -27.72 20.39 -14.44
CA LEU A 77 -26.99 20.86 -13.27
C LEU A 77 -27.07 22.39 -13.18
N VAL A 78 -27.81 22.92 -12.19
CA VAL A 78 -28.04 24.36 -12.05
C VAL A 78 -27.11 25.02 -11.03
N LYS A 79 -26.49 24.26 -10.12
CA LYS A 79 -25.58 24.83 -9.14
C LYS A 79 -24.57 23.79 -8.65
N ILE A 80 -23.31 24.25 -8.49
CA ILE A 80 -22.22 23.56 -7.83
C ILE A 80 -21.81 24.44 -6.66
N PHE A 81 -21.85 23.90 -5.43
CA PHE A 81 -21.60 24.65 -4.19
C PHE A 81 -20.18 24.48 -3.68
N VAL A 82 -19.46 23.46 -4.18
CA VAL A 82 -18.14 23.05 -3.70
C VAL A 82 -17.15 23.03 -4.85
N LYS A 83 -15.86 23.02 -4.49
CA LYS A 83 -14.73 22.85 -5.42
C LYS A 83 -14.00 21.55 -5.13
N SER A 84 -13.27 21.05 -6.12
CA SER A 84 -12.35 19.92 -5.92
C SER A 84 -11.35 20.24 -4.81
N GLY A 85 -11.22 19.34 -3.83
CA GLY A 85 -10.36 19.50 -2.65
C GLY A 85 -11.03 20.10 -1.43
N ASP A 86 -12.29 20.58 -1.50
CA ASP A 86 -13.01 21.13 -0.35
C ASP A 86 -13.33 20.06 0.69
N LEU A 87 -13.24 20.45 1.97
CA LEU A 87 -13.71 19.65 3.10
C LEU A 87 -15.22 19.84 3.27
N VAL A 88 -15.96 18.74 3.29
CA VAL A 88 -17.43 18.75 3.42
C VAL A 88 -17.89 17.90 4.59
N LYS A 89 -19.08 18.27 5.13
CA LYS A 89 -19.73 17.54 6.23
C LYS A 89 -20.83 16.63 5.69
N ALA A 90 -21.14 15.57 6.46
CA ALA A 90 -22.29 14.73 6.18
C ALA A 90 -23.59 15.56 6.02
N GLY A 91 -24.34 15.32 4.94
CA GLY A 91 -25.58 16.04 4.61
C GLY A 91 -25.39 17.38 3.89
N GLU A 92 -24.15 17.89 3.76
CA GLU A 92 -23.87 19.13 3.03
C GLU A 92 -24.21 18.99 1.54
N VAL A 93 -24.86 20.02 0.96
CA VAL A 93 -25.25 20.02 -0.45
C VAL A 93 -24.02 20.35 -1.30
N LEU A 94 -23.64 19.42 -2.17
CA LEU A 94 -22.52 19.57 -3.09
C LEU A 94 -22.94 20.21 -4.40
N MET A 95 -24.06 19.75 -4.96
CA MET A 95 -24.57 20.17 -6.26
C MET A 95 -26.09 20.13 -6.26
N ARG A 96 -26.71 20.86 -7.20
CA ARG A 96 -28.15 20.87 -7.39
C ARG A 96 -28.52 20.68 -8.86
N ILE A 97 -29.40 19.73 -9.11
CA ILE A 97 -30.11 19.54 -10.39
C ILE A 97 -31.33 20.40 -10.39
N ASP A 98 -31.81 20.84 -11.55
CA ASP A 98 -32.98 21.71 -11.67
C ASP A 98 -34.24 21.07 -11.04
N PRO A 99 -34.75 21.59 -9.91
CA PRO A 99 -35.87 21.00 -9.20
C PRO A 99 -37.23 21.62 -9.59
N LEU A 100 -37.27 22.60 -10.49
CA LEU A 100 -38.48 23.43 -10.71
C LEU A 100 -39.73 22.60 -11.02
N LYS A 101 -39.61 21.60 -11.89
CA LYS A 101 -40.71 20.71 -12.24
C LYS A 101 -41.19 19.91 -11.02
N GLN A 102 -40.25 19.37 -10.24
CA GLN A 102 -40.57 18.56 -9.07
C GLN A 102 -41.19 19.41 -7.94
N ILE A 103 -40.70 20.65 -7.76
CA ILE A 103 -41.28 21.60 -6.81
C ILE A 103 -42.80 21.84 -7.14
N ALA A 104 -43.10 22.07 -8.41
CA ALA A 104 -44.49 22.24 -8.84
C ALA A 104 -45.34 20.97 -8.59
N THR A 105 -44.78 19.80 -8.82
CA THR A 105 -45.44 18.51 -8.52
C THR A 105 -45.71 18.35 -7.02
N VAL A 106 -44.74 18.68 -6.15
CA VAL A 106 -44.94 18.65 -4.68
C VAL A 106 -46.05 19.63 -4.25
N GLN A 107 -46.02 20.85 -4.79
CA GLN A 107 -47.05 21.84 -4.47
C GLN A 107 -48.49 21.39 -4.90
N SER A 108 -48.60 20.80 -6.08
CA SER A 108 -49.89 20.24 -6.56
C SER A 108 -50.37 19.11 -5.64
N GLN A 109 -49.50 18.21 -5.25
CA GLN A 109 -49.86 17.11 -4.37
C GLN A 109 -50.20 17.57 -2.94
N GLN A 110 -49.53 18.61 -2.43
CA GLN A 110 -49.88 19.28 -1.16
C GLN A 110 -51.27 19.91 -1.21
N GLY A 111 -51.65 20.52 -2.34
CA GLY A 111 -53.00 21.03 -2.57
C GLY A 111 -54.05 19.90 -2.47
N THR A 112 -53.82 18.75 -3.12
CA THR A 112 -54.70 17.58 -3.06
C THR A 112 -54.80 17.04 -1.64
N GLN A 113 -53.67 16.93 -0.92
CA GLN A 113 -53.60 16.50 0.48
C GLN A 113 -54.44 17.44 1.38
N ALA A 114 -54.33 18.76 1.18
CA ALA A 114 -55.11 19.74 1.95
C ALA A 114 -56.61 19.60 1.71
N GLN A 115 -57.05 19.35 0.46
CA GLN A 115 -58.43 19.06 0.13
C GLN A 115 -58.94 17.81 0.84
N LYS A 116 -58.19 16.71 0.76
CA LYS A 116 -58.56 15.44 1.42
C LYS A 116 -58.62 15.60 2.96
N LYS A 117 -57.67 16.37 3.53
CA LYS A 117 -57.67 16.72 4.95
C LYS A 117 -58.96 17.45 5.37
N ALA A 118 -59.41 18.42 4.59
CA ALA A 118 -60.61 19.17 4.88
C ALA A 118 -61.87 18.26 4.91
N VAL A 119 -61.96 17.29 3.98
CA VAL A 119 -63.04 16.29 3.95
C VAL A 119 -62.97 15.35 5.17
N TYR A 120 -61.79 14.90 5.53
CA TYR A 120 -61.54 14.10 6.72
C TYR A 120 -61.96 14.84 8.01
N ASP A 121 -61.52 16.08 8.16
CA ASP A 121 -61.82 16.91 9.34
C ASP A 121 -63.33 17.17 9.43
N TYR A 122 -64.03 17.41 8.32
CA TYR A 122 -65.51 17.54 8.28
C TYR A 122 -66.20 16.25 8.72
N ASN A 123 -65.86 15.08 8.14
CA ASN A 123 -66.47 13.81 8.47
C ASN A 123 -66.21 13.39 9.91
N ARG A 124 -65.04 13.73 10.48
CA ARG A 124 -64.72 13.51 11.87
C ARG A 124 -65.70 14.26 12.79
N ILE A 125 -65.91 15.55 12.51
CA ILE A 125 -66.86 16.39 13.28
C ILE A 125 -68.29 15.88 13.13
N GLU A 126 -68.67 15.47 11.92
CA GLU A 126 -70.01 14.91 11.65
C GLU A 126 -70.21 13.60 12.37
N LEU A 127 -69.24 12.70 12.39
CA LEU A 127 -69.30 11.44 13.16
C LEU A 127 -69.51 11.74 14.66
N ASP A 128 -68.74 12.67 15.22
CA ASP A 128 -68.87 13.03 16.65
C ASP A 128 -70.31 13.57 16.93
N ARG A 129 -70.88 14.38 16.01
CA ARG A 129 -72.24 14.92 16.11
C ARG A 129 -73.29 13.78 16.04
N GLN A 130 -73.16 12.88 15.05
CA GLN A 130 -74.10 11.76 14.85
C GLN A 130 -74.02 10.80 16.02
N LYS A 131 -72.87 10.58 16.60
CA LYS A 131 -72.67 9.78 17.82
C LYS A 131 -73.43 10.34 19.00
N GLN A 132 -73.36 11.63 19.26
CA GLN A 132 -74.10 12.29 20.36
C GLN A 132 -75.59 12.22 20.16
N LEU A 133 -76.09 12.41 18.91
CA LEU A 133 -77.49 12.33 18.57
C LEU A 133 -78.04 10.90 18.66
N PHE A 134 -77.22 9.90 18.33
CA PHE A 134 -77.58 8.50 18.46
C PHE A 134 -77.68 8.09 19.94
N GLU A 135 -76.73 8.49 20.77
CA GLU A 135 -76.75 8.28 22.22
C GLU A 135 -77.96 8.98 22.88
N ALA A 136 -78.45 10.09 22.36
CA ALA A 136 -79.68 10.78 22.81
C ALA A 136 -80.95 10.17 22.20
N GLY A 137 -80.87 9.13 21.34
CA GLY A 137 -82.03 8.51 20.69
C GLY A 137 -82.71 9.31 19.61
N VAL A 138 -82.02 10.35 19.04
CA VAL A 138 -82.57 11.29 18.04
C VAL A 138 -82.41 10.76 16.61
N VAL A 139 -81.31 9.99 16.32
CA VAL A 139 -81.05 9.44 14.99
C VAL A 139 -81.05 7.92 14.97
N SER A 140 -81.23 7.33 13.76
CA SER A 140 -81.22 5.89 13.58
C SER A 140 -79.81 5.30 13.65
N ARG A 141 -79.69 4.02 13.93
CA ARG A 141 -78.45 3.28 13.86
C ARG A 141 -77.78 3.38 12.47
N ASP A 142 -78.59 3.26 11.42
CA ASP A 142 -78.15 3.36 10.03
C ASP A 142 -77.47 4.73 9.74
N ALA A 143 -78.02 5.84 10.21
CA ALA A 143 -77.45 7.17 10.06
C ALA A 143 -76.08 7.29 10.77
N TYR A 144 -75.94 6.70 11.96
CA TYR A 144 -74.67 6.64 12.68
C TYR A 144 -73.62 5.79 11.94
N ASP A 145 -74.02 4.58 11.48
CA ASP A 145 -73.13 3.69 10.74
C ASP A 145 -72.68 4.28 9.42
N GLN A 146 -73.53 5.04 8.71
CA GLN A 146 -73.15 5.83 7.54
C GLN A 146 -72.11 6.90 7.86
N ALA A 147 -72.22 7.58 9.00
CA ALA A 147 -71.22 8.59 9.42
C ALA A 147 -69.86 7.93 9.76
N ILE A 148 -69.87 6.73 10.37
CA ILE A 148 -68.65 5.94 10.60
C ILE A 148 -68.00 5.59 9.26
N GLN A 149 -68.76 5.06 8.30
CA GLN A 149 -68.22 4.70 6.98
C GLN A 149 -67.63 5.93 6.24
N ALA A 150 -68.34 7.07 6.26
CA ALA A 150 -67.85 8.31 5.64
C ALA A 150 -66.54 8.80 6.27
N TYR A 151 -66.44 8.71 7.61
CA TYR A 151 -65.22 9.05 8.33
C TYR A 151 -64.07 8.10 7.96
N GLU A 152 -64.27 6.79 8.03
CA GLU A 152 -63.21 5.82 7.72
C GLU A 152 -62.73 5.93 6.26
N ASN A 153 -63.65 6.14 5.31
CA ASN A 153 -63.28 6.36 3.91
C ASN A 153 -62.43 7.63 3.74
N SER A 154 -62.86 8.75 4.34
CA SER A 154 -62.12 9.98 4.25
C SER A 154 -60.79 9.99 4.96
N LYS A 155 -60.69 9.21 6.07
CA LYS A 155 -59.46 8.96 6.78
C LYS A 155 -58.46 8.20 5.89
N GLY A 156 -58.87 7.09 5.28
CA GLY A 156 -58.05 6.29 4.37
C GLY A 156 -57.58 7.15 3.15
N ASP A 157 -58.48 7.98 2.59
CA ASP A 157 -58.14 8.91 1.50
C ASP A 157 -57.06 9.91 1.93
N PHE A 158 -57.20 10.55 3.09
CA PHE A 158 -56.21 11.50 3.60
C PHE A 158 -54.89 10.86 3.86
N GLU A 159 -54.84 9.71 4.53
CA GLU A 159 -53.61 8.96 4.85
C GLU A 159 -52.89 8.54 3.56
N SER A 160 -53.61 8.02 2.57
CA SER A 160 -53.01 7.68 1.24
C SER A 160 -52.42 8.89 0.54
N ASN A 161 -53.12 10.01 0.51
CA ASN A 161 -52.60 11.23 -0.11
C ASN A 161 -51.44 11.87 0.68
N SER A 162 -51.42 11.70 2.00
CA SER A 162 -50.30 12.12 2.82
C SER A 162 -49.02 11.31 2.45
N ALA A 163 -49.13 10.00 2.32
CA ALA A 163 -48.03 9.11 1.90
C ALA A 163 -47.55 9.48 0.47
N LEU A 164 -48.45 9.77 -0.46
CA LEU A 164 -48.09 10.24 -1.81
C LEU A 164 -47.33 11.57 -1.77
N THR A 165 -47.76 12.52 -0.94
CA THR A 165 -47.10 13.82 -0.76
C THR A 165 -45.68 13.62 -0.23
N ASP A 166 -45.49 12.72 0.73
CA ASP A 166 -44.16 12.46 1.31
C ASP A 166 -43.25 11.75 0.30
N THR A 167 -43.78 10.88 -0.54
CA THR A 167 -43.06 10.29 -1.67
C THR A 167 -42.54 11.38 -2.63
N GLN A 168 -43.39 12.37 -2.99
CA GLN A 168 -42.97 13.46 -3.86
C GLN A 168 -41.89 14.36 -3.21
N LYS A 169 -41.97 14.57 -1.89
CA LYS A 169 -40.95 15.33 -1.15
C LYS A 169 -39.62 14.58 -1.14
N GLN A 170 -39.63 13.24 -0.98
CA GLN A 170 -38.41 12.42 -1.07
C GLN A 170 -37.79 12.50 -2.46
N GLN A 171 -38.61 12.43 -3.52
CA GLN A 171 -38.12 12.64 -4.89
C GLN A 171 -37.49 14.02 -5.08
N LEU A 172 -38.09 15.08 -4.49
CA LEU A 172 -37.51 16.41 -4.53
C LEU A 172 -36.16 16.49 -3.83
N ALA A 173 -35.95 15.73 -2.73
CA ALA A 173 -34.68 15.70 -2.02
C ALA A 173 -33.54 15.14 -2.88
N TYR A 174 -33.83 14.30 -3.87
CA TYR A 174 -32.82 13.72 -4.78
C TYR A 174 -32.21 14.74 -5.77
N TYR A 175 -32.84 15.92 -5.93
CA TYR A 175 -32.28 16.98 -6.74
C TYR A 175 -31.11 17.71 -6.06
N ASP A 176 -30.99 17.62 -4.74
CA ASP A 176 -29.81 18.04 -3.99
C ASP A 176 -28.86 16.86 -3.80
N ILE A 177 -27.70 16.91 -4.43
CA ILE A 177 -26.63 15.93 -4.23
C ILE A 177 -25.91 16.28 -2.94
N ARG A 178 -25.95 15.37 -1.96
CA ARG A 178 -25.40 15.59 -0.60
C ARG A 178 -24.28 14.63 -0.26
N ALA A 179 -23.29 15.13 0.50
CA ALA A 179 -22.21 14.31 1.03
C ALA A 179 -22.76 13.24 2.00
N PRO A 180 -22.43 11.94 1.82
CA PRO A 180 -22.94 10.88 2.70
C PRO A 180 -22.21 10.83 4.06
N PHE A 181 -21.00 11.37 4.13
CA PHE A 181 -20.15 11.45 5.33
C PHE A 181 -19.18 12.63 5.22
N ASN A 182 -18.47 12.92 6.31
CA ASN A 182 -17.44 13.96 6.32
C ASN A 182 -16.23 13.51 5.50
N GLY A 183 -15.78 14.34 4.55
CA GLY A 183 -14.67 13.94 3.68
C GLY A 183 -14.15 15.08 2.83
N ILE A 184 -13.29 14.74 1.88
CA ILE A 184 -12.73 15.65 0.89
C ILE A 184 -13.38 15.35 -0.45
N VAL A 185 -13.84 16.40 -1.13
CA VAL A 185 -14.41 16.33 -2.48
C VAL A 185 -13.28 16.04 -3.47
N GLY A 186 -13.46 15.01 -4.28
CA GLY A 186 -12.55 14.68 -5.37
C GLY A 186 -12.65 15.63 -6.56
N ASP A 187 -12.23 15.15 -7.73
CA ASP A 187 -12.41 15.91 -8.97
C ASP A 187 -13.88 16.04 -9.34
N ILE A 188 -14.23 17.18 -9.94
CA ILE A 188 -15.58 17.51 -10.40
C ILE A 188 -15.54 17.62 -11.93
N PRO A 189 -15.82 16.54 -12.67
CA PRO A 189 -15.71 16.52 -14.14
C PRO A 189 -16.89 17.17 -14.86
N VAL A 190 -17.92 17.62 -14.11
CA VAL A 190 -19.16 18.22 -14.68
C VAL A 190 -19.19 19.73 -14.50
N HIS A 191 -19.95 20.41 -15.37
CA HIS A 191 -20.07 21.87 -15.40
C HIS A 191 -21.51 22.31 -15.21
N LEU A 192 -21.69 23.58 -14.84
CA LEU A 192 -23.01 24.19 -14.79
C LEU A 192 -23.67 24.16 -16.17
N GLY A 193 -24.94 23.71 -16.22
CA GLY A 193 -25.70 23.55 -17.46
C GLY A 193 -25.62 22.15 -18.06
N ASP A 194 -24.69 21.30 -17.62
CA ASP A 194 -24.59 19.92 -18.12
C ASP A 194 -25.85 19.12 -17.78
N TYR A 195 -26.29 18.30 -18.73
CA TYR A 195 -27.31 17.29 -18.46
C TYR A 195 -26.66 16.08 -17.83
N VAL A 196 -27.12 15.71 -16.64
CA VAL A 196 -26.61 14.58 -15.88
C VAL A 196 -27.67 13.50 -15.74
N SER A 197 -27.24 12.24 -15.78
CA SER A 197 -28.07 11.05 -15.62
C SER A 197 -27.60 10.23 -14.43
N THR A 198 -28.39 9.22 -14.04
CA THR A 198 -28.07 8.31 -12.91
C THR A 198 -26.75 7.55 -13.05
N THR A 199 -26.13 7.54 -14.25
CA THR A 199 -24.83 6.93 -14.50
C THR A 199 -23.67 7.94 -14.57
N THR A 200 -23.98 9.26 -14.54
CA THR A 200 -22.97 10.31 -14.64
C THR A 200 -22.18 10.43 -13.35
N LEU A 201 -20.84 10.37 -13.45
CA LEU A 201 -19.95 10.66 -12.32
C LEU A 201 -19.97 12.18 -12.05
N LEU A 202 -20.41 12.59 -10.86
CA LEU A 202 -20.39 13.99 -10.44
C LEU A 202 -19.11 14.37 -9.71
N THR A 203 -18.72 13.54 -8.76
CA THR A 203 -17.49 13.67 -7.97
C THR A 203 -17.29 12.42 -7.13
N THR A 204 -16.22 12.39 -6.33
CA THR A 204 -16.03 11.44 -5.23
C THR A 204 -15.98 12.18 -3.90
N VAL A 205 -16.31 11.51 -2.81
CA VAL A 205 -16.08 12.01 -1.45
C VAL A 205 -15.26 10.95 -0.73
N ASP A 206 -14.05 11.33 -0.31
CA ASP A 206 -13.09 10.42 0.33
C ASP A 206 -12.79 10.86 1.75
N GLU A 207 -12.85 9.93 2.71
CA GLU A 207 -12.38 10.14 4.07
C GLU A 207 -10.91 9.71 4.18
N ASN A 208 -9.98 10.66 4.14
CA ASN A 208 -8.54 10.35 4.23
C ASN A 208 -8.06 10.02 5.66
N ALA A 209 -8.95 9.97 6.64
CA ALA A 209 -8.57 9.71 8.02
C ALA A 209 -8.31 8.22 8.32
N ASP A 210 -9.00 7.33 7.63
CA ASP A 210 -8.97 5.89 7.86
C ASP A 210 -8.60 5.17 6.55
N LEU A 211 -7.28 5.08 6.30
CA LEU A 211 -6.72 4.41 5.14
C LEU A 211 -6.33 2.97 5.47
N GLU A 212 -6.41 2.09 4.49
CA GLU A 212 -5.97 0.69 4.56
C GLU A 212 -5.09 0.38 3.35
N ALA A 213 -4.01 -0.39 3.55
CA ALA A 213 -3.26 -0.97 2.45
C ALA A 213 -3.87 -2.32 2.06
N TYR A 214 -4.29 -2.46 0.81
CA TYR A 214 -4.80 -3.69 0.22
C TYR A 214 -3.65 -4.41 -0.45
N ILE A 215 -3.30 -5.58 0.09
CA ILE A 215 -2.14 -6.38 -0.28
C ILE A 215 -2.66 -7.70 -0.84
N TYR A 216 -2.35 -8.00 -2.09
CA TYR A 216 -2.72 -9.27 -2.71
C TYR A 216 -1.56 -10.25 -2.57
N ILE A 217 -1.73 -11.23 -1.69
CA ILE A 217 -0.71 -12.23 -1.35
C ILE A 217 -0.99 -13.50 -2.15
N PRO A 218 -0.04 -13.99 -2.97
CA PRO A 218 -0.20 -15.21 -3.75
C PRO A 218 -0.53 -16.43 -2.89
N THR A 219 -1.27 -17.37 -3.46
CA THR A 219 -1.77 -18.57 -2.76
C THR A 219 -0.66 -19.49 -2.27
N GLU A 220 0.57 -19.40 -2.83
CA GLU A 220 1.75 -20.14 -2.33
C GLU A 220 2.09 -19.79 -0.88
N ARG A 221 1.69 -18.59 -0.43
CA ARG A 221 1.87 -18.13 0.96
C ARG A 221 0.64 -18.35 1.84
N ALA A 222 -0.43 -18.97 1.33
CA ALA A 222 -1.69 -19.18 2.07
C ALA A 222 -1.50 -19.92 3.40
N GLY A 223 -0.58 -20.89 3.44
CA GLY A 223 -0.32 -21.68 4.65
C GLY A 223 0.40 -20.93 5.77
N VAL A 224 1.01 -19.79 5.48
CA VAL A 224 1.82 -19.02 6.46
C VAL A 224 1.24 -17.62 6.72
N VAL A 225 0.36 -17.13 5.85
CA VAL A 225 -0.28 -15.83 6.04
C VAL A 225 -1.29 -15.88 7.20
N ARG A 226 -1.23 -14.89 8.10
CA ARG A 226 -2.14 -14.76 9.24
C ARG A 226 -2.27 -13.31 9.66
N GLN A 227 -3.34 -13.00 10.37
CA GLN A 227 -3.50 -11.69 11.02
C GLN A 227 -2.37 -11.45 12.03
N GLY A 228 -1.99 -10.18 12.19
CA GLY A 228 -0.94 -9.75 13.10
C GLY A 228 0.48 -9.80 12.52
N LEU A 229 0.70 -10.36 11.31
CA LEU A 229 2.02 -10.31 10.67
C LEU A 229 2.45 -8.85 10.45
N PRO A 230 3.72 -8.51 10.77
CA PRO A 230 4.26 -7.18 10.52
C PRO A 230 4.30 -6.85 9.03
N VAL A 231 3.91 -5.63 8.70
CA VAL A 231 3.93 -5.09 7.34
C VAL A 231 4.59 -3.72 7.36
N GLU A 232 5.52 -3.49 6.47
CA GLU A 232 6.11 -2.18 6.20
C GLU A 232 5.60 -1.68 4.85
N ILE A 233 5.01 -0.49 4.86
CA ILE A 233 4.58 0.19 3.64
C ILE A 233 5.75 1.05 3.18
N LEU A 234 6.15 0.85 1.93
CA LEU A 234 7.32 1.45 1.33
C LEU A 234 6.90 2.34 0.15
N ASP A 235 7.67 3.37 -0.09
CA ASP A 235 7.58 4.13 -1.35
C ASP A 235 8.16 3.34 -2.54
N THR A 236 8.16 3.94 -3.72
CA THR A 236 8.73 3.32 -4.93
C THR A 236 10.24 3.16 -4.85
N ALA A 237 10.93 3.99 -4.07
CA ALA A 237 12.38 3.95 -3.83
C ALA A 237 12.76 2.90 -2.77
N GLY A 238 11.80 2.37 -2.00
CA GLY A 238 12.03 1.38 -0.95
C GLY A 238 12.17 1.96 0.46
N ASN A 239 11.94 3.27 0.64
CA ASN A 239 11.94 3.87 1.97
C ASN A 239 10.67 3.51 2.73
N ILE A 240 10.80 3.27 4.03
CA ILE A 240 9.67 2.94 4.90
C ILE A 240 8.84 4.19 5.17
N LEU A 241 7.61 4.20 4.70
CA LEU A 241 6.62 5.25 4.97
C LEU A 241 5.87 4.98 6.28
N VAL A 242 5.45 3.71 6.48
CA VAL A 242 4.61 3.31 7.62
C VAL A 242 4.95 1.89 8.02
N LYS A 243 4.94 1.62 9.33
CA LYS A 243 4.95 0.27 9.90
C LYS A 243 3.56 -0.05 10.43
N SER A 244 3.05 -1.21 10.04
CA SER A 244 1.72 -1.69 10.40
C SER A 244 1.71 -3.21 10.60
N LYS A 245 0.51 -3.78 10.71
CA LYS A 245 0.29 -5.23 10.79
C LYS A 245 -0.91 -5.61 9.94
N ILE A 246 -0.97 -6.86 9.48
CA ILE A 246 -2.16 -7.40 8.83
C ILE A 246 -3.30 -7.38 9.85
N SER A 247 -4.32 -6.56 9.59
CA SER A 247 -5.52 -6.43 10.42
C SER A 247 -6.65 -7.34 9.97
N PHE A 248 -6.70 -7.63 8.66
CA PHE A 248 -7.73 -8.47 8.05
C PHE A 248 -7.12 -9.39 7.00
N LEU A 249 -7.65 -10.60 6.91
CA LEU A 249 -7.33 -11.58 5.88
C LEU A 249 -8.63 -12.09 5.28
N SER A 250 -8.75 -12.04 3.95
CA SER A 250 -9.93 -12.54 3.25
C SER A 250 -10.08 -14.06 3.42
N PRO A 251 -11.26 -14.55 3.77
CA PRO A 251 -11.54 -15.99 3.79
C PRO A 251 -11.67 -16.60 2.38
N GLN A 252 -11.73 -15.75 1.35
CA GLN A 252 -11.87 -16.16 -0.05
C GLN A 252 -10.61 -15.82 -0.83
N VAL A 253 -10.25 -16.69 -1.76
CA VAL A 253 -9.22 -16.47 -2.77
C VAL A 253 -9.83 -15.73 -3.95
N ASP A 254 -9.16 -14.70 -4.44
CA ASP A 254 -9.49 -14.07 -5.71
C ASP A 254 -9.08 -15.01 -6.84
N ASN A 255 -10.06 -15.55 -7.57
CA ASN A 255 -9.82 -16.52 -8.63
C ASN A 255 -9.08 -15.92 -9.84
N GLY A 256 -9.24 -14.62 -10.11
CA GLY A 256 -8.56 -13.93 -11.22
C GLY A 256 -7.08 -13.71 -10.95
N LEU A 257 -6.76 -13.33 -9.72
CA LEU A 257 -5.38 -13.03 -9.30
C LEU A 257 -4.69 -14.21 -8.61
N GLN A 258 -5.40 -15.31 -8.29
CA GLN A 258 -4.91 -16.44 -7.50
C GLN A 258 -4.22 -15.96 -6.22
N SER A 259 -4.86 -15.04 -5.51
CA SER A 259 -4.31 -14.34 -4.35
C SER A 259 -5.32 -14.19 -3.21
N ILE A 260 -4.82 -14.02 -2.01
CA ILE A 260 -5.58 -13.72 -0.80
C ILE A 260 -5.44 -12.24 -0.50
N LEU A 261 -6.57 -11.53 -0.38
CA LEU A 261 -6.55 -10.15 0.06
C LEU A 261 -6.22 -10.05 1.54
N ALA A 262 -5.11 -9.42 1.86
CA ALA A 262 -4.77 -8.98 3.20
C ALA A 262 -4.90 -7.45 3.29
N LYS A 263 -5.38 -6.94 4.44
CA LYS A 263 -5.44 -5.50 4.69
C LYS A 263 -4.55 -5.15 5.87
N ALA A 264 -3.91 -4.00 5.79
CA ALA A 264 -3.15 -3.42 6.89
C ALA A 264 -3.63 -1.98 7.12
N GLU A 265 -3.96 -1.64 8.38
CA GLU A 265 -4.41 -0.30 8.73
C GLU A 265 -3.26 0.70 8.63
N ILE A 266 -3.53 1.87 8.08
CA ILE A 266 -2.58 2.96 7.99
C ILE A 266 -2.84 3.94 9.14
N PRO A 267 -1.86 4.20 10.03
CA PRO A 267 -2.03 5.17 11.10
C PRO A 267 -2.35 6.57 10.55
N ARG A 268 -3.23 7.30 11.23
CA ARG A 268 -3.63 8.68 10.86
C ARG A 268 -2.47 9.66 10.78
N THR A 269 -1.33 9.34 11.35
CA THR A 269 -0.09 10.14 11.26
C THR A 269 0.54 10.12 9.86
N ALA A 270 0.19 9.15 9.02
CA ALA A 270 0.72 9.02 7.66
C ALA A 270 -0.07 9.87 6.64
N GLN A 271 -0.19 11.17 6.88
CA GLN A 271 -0.95 12.12 6.04
C GLN A 271 -0.44 12.27 4.59
N MET A 272 0.71 11.68 4.27
CA MET A 272 1.31 11.71 2.93
C MET A 272 0.66 10.72 1.96
N LEU A 273 -0.06 9.71 2.45
CA LEU A 273 -0.69 8.69 1.62
C LEU A 273 -2.09 9.13 1.18
N ARG A 274 -2.45 8.77 -0.05
CA ARG A 274 -3.73 9.13 -0.67
C ARG A 274 -4.51 7.90 -1.07
N ASN A 275 -5.83 8.03 -1.12
CA ASN A 275 -6.71 7.01 -1.69
C ASN A 275 -6.28 6.65 -3.11
N GLN A 276 -6.33 5.36 -3.47
CA GLN A 276 -5.91 4.77 -4.76
C GLN A 276 -4.40 4.85 -5.06
N GLN A 277 -3.55 5.26 -4.11
CA GLN A 277 -2.10 5.29 -4.30
C GLN A 277 -1.51 3.88 -4.32
N LEU A 278 -0.66 3.60 -5.32
CA LEU A 278 0.14 2.38 -5.37
C LEU A 278 1.40 2.54 -4.51
N VAL A 279 1.68 1.53 -3.71
CA VAL A 279 2.82 1.44 -2.79
C VAL A 279 3.37 0.02 -2.80
N LYS A 280 4.53 -0.18 -2.17
CA LYS A 280 5.05 -1.52 -1.89
C LYS A 280 4.74 -1.88 -0.44
N ALA A 281 4.35 -3.13 -0.20
CA ALA A 281 4.12 -3.69 1.13
C ALA A 281 5.10 -4.83 1.36
N ARG A 282 6.02 -4.68 2.31
CA ARG A 282 6.92 -5.73 2.75
C ARG A 282 6.31 -6.46 3.92
N VAL A 283 5.96 -7.72 3.72
CA VAL A 283 5.39 -8.60 4.75
C VAL A 283 6.51 -9.41 5.40
N THR A 284 6.59 -9.42 6.72
CA THR A 284 7.51 -10.26 7.48
C THR A 284 6.82 -11.54 7.91
N TRP A 285 7.29 -12.68 7.38
CA TRP A 285 6.69 -13.99 7.63
C TRP A 285 7.16 -14.60 8.96
N SER A 286 8.48 -14.53 9.19
CA SER A 286 9.13 -15.03 10.38
C SER A 286 10.40 -14.25 10.65
N THR A 287 10.89 -14.32 11.87
CA THR A 287 12.21 -13.85 12.25
C THR A 287 12.92 -14.99 12.95
N ALA A 288 14.06 -15.43 12.41
CA ALA A 288 14.84 -16.52 12.96
C ALA A 288 16.28 -16.09 13.18
N PRO A 289 16.98 -16.61 14.21
CA PRO A 289 18.40 -16.40 14.37
C PRO A 289 19.15 -17.01 13.18
N ALA A 290 19.95 -16.21 12.49
CA ALA A 290 20.80 -16.68 11.39
C ALA A 290 22.20 -16.07 11.52
N PRO A 291 23.26 -16.74 11.00
CA PRO A 291 24.60 -16.18 10.96
C PRO A 291 24.58 -14.87 10.13
N THR A 292 25.24 -13.84 10.65
CA THR A 292 25.36 -12.55 9.97
C THR A 292 26.80 -12.07 9.96
N VAL A 293 27.16 -11.33 8.89
CA VAL A 293 28.46 -10.67 8.76
C VAL A 293 28.25 -9.17 8.52
N PRO A 294 29.13 -8.31 9.07
CA PRO A 294 29.08 -6.87 8.78
C PRO A 294 29.26 -6.60 7.28
N VAL A 295 28.56 -5.57 6.77
CA VAL A 295 28.70 -5.14 5.37
C VAL A 295 30.16 -4.85 5.01
N LEU A 296 30.94 -4.29 5.95
CA LEU A 296 32.35 -3.96 5.76
C LEU A 296 33.26 -5.18 5.58
N ALA A 297 32.82 -6.40 5.93
CA ALA A 297 33.62 -7.64 5.78
C ALA A 297 33.55 -8.22 4.36
N VAL A 298 32.64 -7.71 3.54
CA VAL A 298 32.27 -8.30 2.25
C VAL A 298 33.02 -7.63 1.11
N SER A 299 33.68 -8.42 0.25
CA SER A 299 34.36 -8.00 -0.96
C SER A 299 33.70 -8.62 -2.18
N LEU A 300 33.51 -7.85 -3.25
CA LEU A 300 33.03 -8.32 -4.53
C LEU A 300 34.21 -8.40 -5.51
N ILE A 301 34.57 -9.61 -5.92
CA ILE A 301 35.71 -9.85 -6.83
C ILE A 301 35.21 -10.70 -7.99
N GLY A 302 35.34 -10.19 -9.21
CA GLY A 302 34.91 -10.91 -10.43
C GLY A 302 33.41 -11.30 -10.44
N GLY A 303 32.55 -10.51 -9.79
CA GLY A 303 31.11 -10.80 -9.70
C GLY A 303 30.72 -11.83 -8.62
N GLN A 304 31.68 -12.36 -7.86
CA GLN A 304 31.45 -13.24 -6.74
C GLN A 304 31.71 -12.53 -5.42
N THR A 305 30.96 -12.91 -4.40
CA THR A 305 31.05 -12.33 -3.05
C THR A 305 31.96 -13.19 -2.18
N PHE A 306 32.95 -12.54 -1.57
CA PHE A 306 33.93 -13.16 -0.70
C PHE A 306 34.03 -12.46 0.65
N VAL A 307 34.49 -13.20 1.65
CA VAL A 307 34.97 -12.65 2.93
C VAL A 307 36.35 -13.25 3.23
N TYR A 308 37.14 -12.52 4.01
CA TYR A 308 38.43 -13.03 4.50
C TYR A 308 38.27 -13.46 5.96
N LEU A 309 38.63 -14.73 6.25
CA LEU A 309 38.70 -15.26 7.60
C LEU A 309 40.11 -15.06 8.15
N ALA A 310 40.23 -14.71 9.42
CA ALA A 310 41.49 -14.82 10.16
C ALA A 310 41.67 -16.24 10.62
N ALA A 311 42.28 -17.09 9.79
CA ALA A 311 42.54 -18.50 10.10
C ALA A 311 43.82 -18.66 10.87
N PRO A 312 43.90 -19.48 11.97
CA PRO A 312 45.12 -19.73 12.70
C PRO A 312 46.10 -20.54 11.84
N LYS A 313 47.39 -20.12 11.82
CA LYS A 313 48.47 -20.83 11.12
C LYS A 313 49.75 -20.73 11.93
N GLY A 314 50.15 -21.83 12.56
CA GLY A 314 51.26 -21.84 13.53
C GLY A 314 50.99 -20.89 14.70
N ASP A 315 51.96 -20.02 15.02
CA ASP A 315 51.83 -19.01 16.09
C ASP A 315 51.12 -17.71 15.66
N GLY A 316 50.59 -17.65 14.43
CA GLY A 316 49.95 -16.45 13.86
C GLY A 316 48.63 -16.76 13.17
N TYR A 317 48.14 -15.73 12.42
CA TYR A 317 46.94 -15.85 11.61
C TYR A 317 47.26 -15.52 10.15
N THR A 318 46.51 -16.16 9.25
CA THR A 318 46.53 -15.82 7.81
C THR A 318 45.14 -15.47 7.34
N ALA A 319 45.07 -14.58 6.37
CA ALA A 319 43.80 -14.26 5.67
C ALA A 319 43.45 -15.43 4.73
N HIS A 320 42.27 -16.01 4.93
CA HIS A 320 41.74 -17.07 4.08
C HIS A 320 40.50 -16.55 3.37
N GLN A 321 40.52 -16.53 2.03
CA GLN A 321 39.42 -16.05 1.22
C GLN A 321 38.35 -17.14 1.06
N VAL A 322 37.14 -16.86 1.50
CA VAL A 322 36.00 -17.78 1.43
C VAL A 322 34.87 -17.16 0.57
N ALA A 323 34.43 -17.91 -0.44
CA ALA A 323 33.26 -17.57 -1.21
C ALA A 323 31.98 -17.73 -0.36
N VAL A 324 31.13 -16.73 -0.32
CA VAL A 324 29.93 -16.72 0.52
C VAL A 324 28.68 -16.44 -0.29
N LYS A 325 27.58 -17.07 0.13
CA LYS A 325 26.23 -16.73 -0.34
C LYS A 325 25.58 -15.88 0.73
N LEU A 326 25.21 -14.66 0.36
CA LEU A 326 24.60 -13.68 1.26
C LEU A 326 23.14 -13.43 0.85
N GLY A 327 22.31 -13.12 1.84
CA GLY A 327 20.95 -12.61 1.62
C GLY A 327 20.93 -11.08 1.54
N ASP A 328 19.72 -10.52 1.48
CA ASP A 328 19.51 -9.06 1.46
C ASP A 328 20.02 -8.43 2.76
N THR A 329 20.51 -7.19 2.65
CA THR A 329 21.05 -6.47 3.81
C THR A 329 19.98 -6.25 4.88
N VAL A 330 20.32 -6.58 6.12
CA VAL A 330 19.50 -6.32 7.31
C VAL A 330 20.25 -5.35 8.21
N GLY A 331 19.83 -4.10 8.24
CA GLY A 331 20.57 -3.03 8.94
C GLY A 331 21.97 -2.85 8.36
N ASN A 332 23.02 -3.11 9.16
CA ASN A 332 24.42 -3.00 8.73
C ASN A 332 25.10 -4.38 8.57
N THR A 333 24.31 -5.44 8.37
CA THR A 333 24.80 -6.83 8.24
C THR A 333 24.15 -7.55 7.07
N TYR A 334 24.87 -8.55 6.53
CA TYR A 334 24.32 -9.51 5.59
C TYR A 334 24.04 -10.84 6.28
N PRO A 335 22.87 -11.44 6.12
CA PRO A 335 22.63 -12.83 6.47
C PRO A 335 23.49 -13.76 5.62
N VAL A 336 24.12 -14.73 6.25
CA VAL A 336 24.94 -15.76 5.57
C VAL A 336 24.06 -16.96 5.24
N LEU A 337 23.85 -17.20 3.96
CA LEU A 337 23.09 -18.35 3.44
C LEU A 337 24.00 -19.58 3.24
N GLY A 338 25.30 -19.37 3.18
CA GLY A 338 26.29 -20.46 3.05
C GLY A 338 27.73 -19.94 2.96
N GLY A 339 28.69 -20.81 3.31
CA GLY A 339 30.13 -20.51 3.24
C GLY A 339 30.78 -20.19 4.57
N LEU A 340 30.04 -19.85 5.62
CA LEU A 340 30.58 -19.55 6.96
C LEU A 340 29.81 -20.25 8.06
N LYS A 341 30.48 -20.39 9.21
CA LYS A 341 29.91 -20.96 10.44
C LYS A 341 29.80 -19.86 11.53
N PRO A 342 28.83 -19.96 12.44
CA PRO A 342 28.81 -19.13 13.63
C PRO A 342 30.13 -19.25 14.41
N GLY A 343 30.70 -18.09 14.79
CA GLY A 343 31.98 -18.03 15.52
C GLY A 343 33.22 -17.83 14.63
N ASP A 344 33.10 -17.97 13.30
CA ASP A 344 34.21 -17.63 12.40
C ASP A 344 34.58 -16.13 12.56
N LYS A 345 35.89 -15.84 12.52
CA LYS A 345 36.39 -14.46 12.64
C LYS A 345 36.62 -13.87 11.26
N VAL A 346 35.69 -12.99 10.83
CA VAL A 346 35.78 -12.29 9.54
C VAL A 346 36.57 -11.00 9.71
N ILE A 347 37.43 -10.68 8.73
CA ILE A 347 38.21 -9.46 8.69
C ILE A 347 37.35 -8.33 8.16
N VAL A 348 37.30 -7.19 8.87
CA VAL A 348 36.44 -6.05 8.55
C VAL A 348 37.22 -4.77 8.14
N SER A 349 38.56 -4.83 8.17
CA SER A 349 39.40 -3.68 7.78
C SER A 349 40.58 -4.13 6.89
N GLY A 350 41.06 -3.23 6.03
CA GLY A 350 42.23 -3.47 5.20
C GLY A 350 42.02 -4.44 4.04
N LEU A 351 40.79 -4.79 3.70
CA LEU A 351 40.43 -5.83 2.71
C LEU A 351 41.09 -5.64 1.34
N GLN A 352 41.35 -4.40 0.93
CA GLN A 352 41.96 -4.07 -0.36
C GLN A 352 43.42 -4.49 -0.47
N PHE A 353 44.08 -4.76 0.66
CA PHE A 353 45.48 -5.16 0.71
C PHE A 353 45.66 -6.69 1.00
N LEU A 354 44.56 -7.41 1.23
CA LEU A 354 44.56 -8.80 1.55
C LEU A 354 44.58 -9.67 0.30
N GLN A 355 45.39 -10.72 0.36
CA GLN A 355 45.43 -11.81 -0.60
C GLN A 355 45.33 -13.14 0.15
N GLU A 356 44.93 -14.19 -0.56
CA GLU A 356 44.91 -15.53 0.01
C GLU A 356 46.24 -15.89 0.65
N GLY A 357 46.23 -16.32 1.92
CA GLY A 357 47.40 -16.71 2.67
C GLY A 357 48.24 -15.56 3.26
N ALA A 358 47.85 -14.31 3.09
CA ALA A 358 48.56 -13.16 3.64
C ALA A 358 48.63 -13.24 5.19
N PRO A 359 49.81 -13.01 5.82
CA PRO A 359 49.90 -13.00 7.27
C PRO A 359 49.20 -11.79 7.85
N VAL A 360 48.33 -12.02 8.84
CA VAL A 360 47.51 -10.99 9.51
C VAL A 360 47.67 -11.07 11.02
N LYS A 361 47.53 -9.93 11.69
CA LYS A 361 47.49 -9.81 13.14
C LYS A 361 46.14 -9.24 13.56
N PRO A 362 45.19 -10.07 14.04
CA PRO A 362 43.94 -9.58 14.56
C PRO A 362 44.16 -8.61 15.72
N LEU A 363 43.54 -7.44 15.59
CA LEU A 363 43.40 -6.49 16.68
C LEU A 363 42.09 -6.87 17.37
N GLY A 364 42.15 -7.23 18.62
CA GLY A 364 41.06 -7.74 19.44
C GLY A 364 39.92 -6.77 19.64
#